data_08f25ea744332d30ded3310dc684a712
#
_entry.id   08f25ea744332d30ded3310dc684a712
#
_cell.length_a   1.000
_cell.length_b   1.000
_cell.length_c   1.000
_cell.angle_alpha   90.00
_cell.angle_beta   90.00
_cell.angle_gamma   90.00
#
_symmetry.space_group_name_H-M   'P 1'
#
loop_
_entity.id
_entity.type
_entity.pdbx_description
1 polymer ?
#
loop_
_entity_poly.entity_id
_entity_poly.type
_entity_poly.pdbx_seq_one_letter_code
_entity_poly.pdbx_strand_id
1 'polypeptide(L)'
;MKKITAIIVNWNDKNVIGECIQSTLNQDIDQIDIIVSDNGSKDGSIDYIRKSFPSVQILENCKNLGFGSAINKGLAVAKGDYLIFLNSDLKLNPKCIGELAKLLESDSSIGGAIPKILHIDQQKIINSLGVLINYTGIAYPNLLGQKDPGHQEPFESACGGIFMLKREVFKTVGGFDEDLFLYHEDHDLSWRIRLAGWRLKVAPKAIMYHHYSFN
;
A
#
# COMPACT_ATOMS: atom_id res chain seq x y z
N MET A 1 -3.93 20.49 4.68
CA MET A 1 -3.97 19.19 4.01
C MET A 1 -4.33 18.09 5.01
N LYS A 2 -4.93 16.99 4.58
CA LYS A 2 -5.23 15.83 5.43
C LYS A 2 -3.92 15.15 5.85
N LYS A 3 -3.84 14.69 7.10
CA LYS A 3 -2.65 13.95 7.59
C LYS A 3 -2.59 12.57 6.95
N ILE A 4 -1.40 12.14 6.56
CA ILE A 4 -1.17 10.83 5.94
C ILE A 4 -0.27 10.00 6.86
N THR A 5 -0.61 8.74 7.06
CA THR A 5 0.26 7.76 7.71
C THR A 5 0.54 6.63 6.72
N ALA A 6 1.81 6.38 6.43
CA ALA A 6 2.25 5.19 5.71
C ALA A 6 2.56 4.06 6.69
N ILE A 7 2.01 2.88 6.44
CA ILE A 7 2.32 1.66 7.19
C ILE A 7 3.04 0.72 6.22
N ILE A 8 4.30 0.45 6.53
CA ILE A 8 5.19 -0.40 5.73
C ILE A 8 5.36 -1.73 6.48
N VAL A 9 5.04 -2.84 5.85
CA VAL A 9 5.30 -4.17 6.42
C VAL A 9 6.71 -4.60 6.03
N ASN A 10 7.52 -4.98 7.01
CA ASN A 10 8.87 -5.46 6.81
C ASN A 10 9.03 -6.91 7.30
N TRP A 11 9.71 -7.74 6.50
CA TRP A 11 10.13 -9.08 6.92
C TRP A 11 11.39 -9.52 6.18
N ASN A 12 12.56 -9.33 6.83
CA ASN A 12 13.89 -9.67 6.29
C ASN A 12 14.24 -8.97 4.96
N ASP A 13 13.88 -7.70 4.81
CA ASP A 13 14.08 -6.91 3.60
C ASP A 13 15.10 -5.78 3.75
N LYS A 14 16.17 -6.00 4.54
CA LYS A 14 17.22 -5.00 4.82
C LYS A 14 17.76 -4.31 3.57
N ASN A 15 17.87 -5.05 2.48
CA ASN A 15 18.49 -4.55 1.25
C ASN A 15 17.61 -3.56 0.47
N VAL A 16 16.29 -3.58 0.68
CA VAL A 16 15.32 -2.77 -0.09
C VAL A 16 14.51 -1.80 0.76
N ILE A 17 14.27 -2.10 2.04
CA ILE A 17 13.45 -1.29 2.94
C ILE A 17 13.91 0.19 3.01
N GLY A 18 15.22 0.44 2.92
CA GLY A 18 15.78 1.79 2.95
C GLY A 18 15.31 2.66 1.77
N GLU A 19 15.21 2.08 0.58
CA GLU A 19 14.69 2.79 -0.60
C GLU A 19 13.19 3.08 -0.46
N CYS A 20 12.42 2.15 0.07
CA CYS A 20 11.00 2.34 0.35
C CYS A 20 10.77 3.50 1.33
N ILE A 21 11.43 3.49 2.49
CA ILE A 21 11.32 4.56 3.49
C ILE A 21 11.75 5.90 2.90
N GLN A 22 12.92 5.95 2.24
CA GLN A 22 13.44 7.21 1.69
C GLN A 22 12.53 7.77 0.60
N SER A 23 12.01 6.94 -0.31
CA SER A 23 11.08 7.41 -1.34
C SER A 23 9.72 7.84 -0.78
N THR A 24 9.31 7.27 0.35
CA THR A 24 8.10 7.69 1.08
C THR A 24 8.33 9.03 1.81
N LEU A 25 9.50 9.27 2.40
CA LEU A 25 9.86 10.56 3.00
C LEU A 25 10.00 11.68 1.95
N ASN A 26 10.43 11.33 0.73
CA ASN A 26 10.67 12.28 -0.37
C ASN A 26 9.41 12.57 -1.22
N GLN A 27 8.23 12.33 -0.70
CA GLN A 27 6.99 12.67 -1.41
C GLN A 27 6.76 14.18 -1.44
N ASP A 28 6.19 14.67 -2.54
CA ASP A 28 5.82 16.08 -2.74
C ASP A 28 4.52 16.41 -1.97
N ILE A 29 4.58 16.29 -0.65
CA ILE A 29 3.51 16.58 0.32
C ILE A 29 4.11 17.15 1.61
N ASP A 30 3.31 17.92 2.37
CA ASP A 30 3.82 18.65 3.55
C ASP A 30 4.33 17.74 4.67
N GLN A 31 3.58 16.70 5.02
CA GLN A 31 3.93 15.79 6.10
C GLN A 31 3.38 14.39 5.90
N ILE A 32 4.20 13.40 6.21
CA ILE A 32 3.82 12.00 6.28
C ILE A 32 4.43 11.35 7.52
N ASP A 33 3.61 10.67 8.30
CA ASP A 33 4.08 9.79 9.36
C ASP A 33 4.36 8.41 8.78
N ILE A 34 5.50 7.81 9.14
CA ILE A 34 5.86 6.45 8.69
C ILE A 34 5.90 5.53 9.89
N ILE A 35 5.19 4.42 9.78
CA ILE A 35 5.21 3.31 10.72
C ILE A 35 5.73 2.09 9.96
N VAL A 36 6.81 1.49 10.44
CA VAL A 36 7.27 0.17 9.98
C VAL A 36 6.75 -0.89 10.94
N SER A 37 5.90 -1.79 10.46
CA SER A 37 5.44 -2.96 11.20
C SER A 37 6.32 -4.15 10.82
N ASP A 38 7.26 -4.49 11.69
CA ASP A 38 8.25 -5.53 11.44
C ASP A 38 7.77 -6.89 11.90
N ASN A 39 7.75 -7.84 11.00
CA ASN A 39 7.26 -9.20 11.22
C ASN A 39 8.34 -10.16 11.80
N GLY A 40 9.14 -9.68 12.75
CA GLY A 40 10.14 -10.48 13.44
C GLY A 40 11.39 -10.75 12.59
N SER A 41 11.87 -9.75 11.88
CA SER A 41 13.08 -9.81 11.04
C SER A 41 14.32 -10.17 11.82
N LYS A 42 15.25 -10.92 11.18
CA LYS A 42 16.51 -11.36 11.76
C LYS A 42 17.74 -10.95 10.93
N ASP A 43 17.55 -10.19 9.88
CA ASP A 43 18.58 -9.76 8.92
C ASP A 43 19.28 -8.45 9.31
N GLY A 44 18.89 -7.83 10.46
CA GLY A 44 19.40 -6.53 10.92
C GLY A 44 18.74 -5.34 10.26
N SER A 45 17.57 -5.52 9.60
CA SER A 45 16.77 -4.42 9.04
C SER A 45 16.31 -3.43 10.11
N ILE A 46 15.91 -3.89 11.30
CA ILE A 46 15.47 -3.05 12.41
C ILE A 46 16.57 -2.09 12.88
N ASP A 47 17.79 -2.61 13.12
CA ASP A 47 18.91 -1.78 13.55
C ASP A 47 19.30 -0.76 12.46
N TYR A 48 19.23 -1.19 11.20
CA TYR A 48 19.45 -0.29 10.07
C TYR A 48 18.42 0.84 10.04
N ILE A 49 17.11 0.54 10.19
CA ILE A 49 16.05 1.55 10.19
C ILE A 49 16.22 2.52 11.36
N ARG A 50 16.45 2.03 12.58
CA ARG A 50 16.68 2.89 13.77
C ARG A 50 17.82 3.87 13.57
N LYS A 51 18.92 3.41 12.96
CA LYS A 51 20.11 4.24 12.73
C LYS A 51 19.92 5.25 11.60
N SER A 52 19.30 4.84 10.51
CA SER A 52 19.24 5.63 9.27
C SER A 52 17.99 6.51 9.19
N PHE A 53 16.91 6.14 9.86
CA PHE A 53 15.61 6.82 9.80
C PHE A 53 15.02 7.03 11.22
N PRO A 54 15.63 7.87 12.06
CA PRO A 54 15.23 8.01 13.47
C PRO A 54 13.81 8.60 13.67
N SER A 55 13.23 9.21 12.65
CA SER A 55 11.84 9.71 12.67
C SER A 55 10.79 8.65 12.41
N VAL A 56 11.17 7.46 11.94
CA VAL A 56 10.26 6.35 11.63
C VAL A 56 9.88 5.62 12.90
N GLN A 57 8.58 5.45 13.13
CA GLN A 57 8.10 4.60 14.23
C GLN A 57 8.21 3.13 13.83
N ILE A 58 8.80 2.30 14.70
CA ILE A 58 8.93 0.87 14.47
C ILE A 58 8.04 0.11 15.46
N LEU A 59 7.24 -0.81 14.95
CA LEU A 59 6.47 -1.78 15.72
C LEU A 59 7.07 -3.16 15.47
N GLU A 60 7.67 -3.76 16.49
CA GLU A 60 8.29 -5.08 16.39
C GLU A 60 7.28 -6.16 16.77
N ASN A 61 6.86 -6.96 15.79
CA ASN A 61 6.07 -8.15 16.03
C ASN A 61 7.00 -9.32 16.40
N CYS A 62 6.64 -10.13 17.36
CA CYS A 62 7.51 -11.23 17.81
C CYS A 62 7.70 -12.33 16.76
N LYS A 63 6.89 -12.35 15.71
CA LYS A 63 6.86 -13.36 14.64
C LYS A 63 6.25 -12.77 13.37
N ASN A 64 6.37 -13.49 12.26
CA ASN A 64 5.64 -13.15 11.05
C ASN A 64 4.13 -13.39 11.25
N LEU A 65 3.35 -12.31 11.19
CA LEU A 65 1.90 -12.29 11.35
C LEU A 65 1.14 -12.32 10.02
N GLY A 66 1.83 -12.29 8.88
CA GLY A 66 1.26 -12.02 7.57
C GLY A 66 1.12 -10.52 7.32
N PHE A 67 0.64 -10.15 6.12
CA PHE A 67 0.54 -8.75 5.71
C PHE A 67 -0.60 -8.03 6.45
N GLY A 68 -1.81 -8.56 6.38
CA GLY A 68 -3.00 -7.92 6.95
C GLY A 68 -2.89 -7.66 8.45
N SER A 69 -2.47 -8.67 9.23
CA SER A 69 -2.29 -8.52 10.68
C SER A 69 -1.19 -7.51 11.03
N ALA A 70 -0.09 -7.47 10.26
CA ALA A 70 0.96 -6.48 10.47
C ALA A 70 0.47 -5.05 10.19
N ILE A 71 -0.35 -4.85 9.14
CA ILE A 71 -1.02 -3.58 8.88
C ILE A 71 -1.96 -3.21 10.03
N ASN A 72 -2.76 -4.14 10.55
CA ASN A 72 -3.66 -3.90 11.68
C ASN A 72 -2.91 -3.38 12.93
N LYS A 73 -1.70 -3.90 13.21
CA LYS A 73 -0.84 -3.37 14.29
C LYS A 73 -0.46 -1.91 14.04
N GLY A 74 -0.08 -1.57 12.81
CA GLY A 74 0.21 -0.20 12.43
C GLY A 74 -1.00 0.72 12.54
N LEU A 75 -2.18 0.25 12.13
CA LEU A 75 -3.44 0.99 12.19
C LEU A 75 -3.85 1.36 13.61
N ALA A 76 -3.58 0.51 14.58
CA ALA A 76 -3.92 0.77 15.97
C ALA A 76 -3.21 2.03 16.54
N VAL A 77 -2.06 2.40 15.99
CA VAL A 77 -1.27 3.56 16.43
C VAL A 77 -1.21 4.70 15.40
N ALA A 78 -1.63 4.45 14.16
CA ALA A 78 -1.67 5.44 13.09
C ALA A 78 -2.59 6.61 13.42
N LYS A 79 -2.22 7.84 13.04
CA LYS A 79 -2.98 9.08 13.32
C LYS A 79 -3.47 9.81 12.08
N GLY A 80 -3.03 9.41 10.87
CA GLY A 80 -3.40 10.05 9.61
C GLY A 80 -4.89 9.95 9.28
N ASP A 81 -5.43 10.93 8.59
CA ASP A 81 -6.77 10.89 8.00
C ASP A 81 -6.82 9.95 6.80
N TYR A 82 -5.70 9.84 6.11
CA TYR A 82 -5.43 8.87 5.04
C TYR A 82 -4.37 7.88 5.49
N LEU A 83 -4.57 6.63 5.14
CA LEU A 83 -3.73 5.49 5.53
C LEU A 83 -3.26 4.80 4.26
N ILE A 84 -1.96 4.73 4.03
CA ILE A 84 -1.40 4.01 2.88
C ILE A 84 -0.66 2.76 3.37
N PHE A 85 -0.91 1.63 2.71
CA PHE A 85 -0.32 0.33 3.01
C PHE A 85 0.72 0.00 1.97
N LEU A 86 1.92 -0.37 2.43
CA LEU A 86 3.08 -0.56 1.57
C LEU A 86 3.84 -1.85 1.96
N ASN A 87 4.38 -2.52 0.96
CA ASN A 87 5.44 -3.51 1.14
C ASN A 87 6.80 -2.80 1.25
N SER A 88 7.76 -3.48 1.88
CA SER A 88 9.13 -2.99 2.07
C SER A 88 9.96 -2.88 0.78
N ASP A 89 9.56 -3.58 -0.28
CA ASP A 89 10.27 -3.70 -1.56
C ASP A 89 9.72 -2.77 -2.67
N LEU A 90 9.15 -1.64 -2.24
CA LEU A 90 8.59 -0.61 -3.13
C LEU A 90 9.48 0.62 -3.20
N LYS A 91 9.46 1.28 -4.36
CA LYS A 91 9.96 2.63 -4.56
C LYS A 91 8.85 3.52 -5.10
N LEU A 92 8.59 4.64 -4.44
CA LEU A 92 7.52 5.56 -4.82
C LEU A 92 8.06 6.69 -5.72
N ASN A 93 7.31 7.00 -6.79
CA ASN A 93 7.55 8.25 -7.52
C ASN A 93 7.23 9.45 -6.59
N PRO A 94 7.96 10.57 -6.65
CA PRO A 94 7.77 11.70 -5.74
C PRO A 94 6.36 12.28 -5.67
N LYS A 95 5.54 12.12 -6.70
CA LYS A 95 4.15 12.62 -6.73
C LYS A 95 3.11 11.56 -6.36
N CYS A 96 3.53 10.34 -6.06
CA CYS A 96 2.63 9.19 -5.95
C CYS A 96 1.56 9.40 -4.88
N ILE A 97 1.97 9.70 -3.65
CA ILE A 97 1.05 9.87 -2.51
C ILE A 97 0.13 11.08 -2.73
N GLY A 98 0.66 12.18 -3.29
CA GLY A 98 -0.15 13.34 -3.65
C GLY A 98 -1.24 13.04 -4.67
N GLU A 99 -0.96 12.24 -5.69
CA GLU A 99 -1.95 11.82 -6.69
C GLU A 99 -3.02 10.87 -6.12
N LEU A 100 -2.65 9.98 -5.19
CA LEU A 100 -3.62 9.16 -4.44
C LEU A 100 -4.55 10.02 -3.59
N ALA A 101 -3.99 10.97 -2.84
CA ALA A 101 -4.76 11.87 -1.99
C ALA A 101 -5.73 12.74 -2.81
N LYS A 102 -5.28 13.31 -3.94
CA LYS A 102 -6.14 14.07 -4.88
C LYS A 102 -7.32 13.24 -5.36
N LEU A 103 -7.10 11.97 -5.70
CA LEU A 103 -8.19 11.08 -6.12
C LEU A 103 -9.20 10.87 -5.00
N LEU A 104 -8.77 10.65 -3.76
CA LEU A 104 -9.66 10.51 -2.60
C LEU A 104 -10.46 11.79 -2.29
N GLU A 105 -9.91 12.96 -2.62
CA GLU A 105 -10.56 14.27 -2.41
C GLU A 105 -11.51 14.65 -3.55
N SER A 106 -11.35 14.07 -4.74
CA SER A 106 -12.13 14.43 -5.93
C SER A 106 -13.61 14.04 -5.86
N ASP A 107 -13.95 13.03 -5.06
CA ASP A 107 -15.31 12.52 -4.90
C ASP A 107 -15.44 11.87 -3.50
N SER A 108 -16.45 12.32 -2.75
CA SER A 108 -16.70 11.82 -1.39
C SER A 108 -17.02 10.34 -1.34
N SER A 109 -17.58 9.76 -2.40
CA SER A 109 -17.89 8.31 -2.50
C SER A 109 -16.65 7.43 -2.69
N ILE A 110 -15.49 7.99 -3.08
CA ILE A 110 -14.26 7.23 -3.22
C ILE A 110 -13.66 7.02 -1.84
N GLY A 111 -13.65 5.76 -1.39
CA GLY A 111 -13.07 5.35 -0.11
C GLY A 111 -11.60 4.94 -0.20
N GLY A 112 -11.17 4.43 -1.37
CA GLY A 112 -9.80 3.96 -1.58
C GLY A 112 -9.24 4.31 -2.95
N ALA A 113 -7.93 4.58 -2.97
CA ALA A 113 -7.14 4.90 -4.16
C ALA A 113 -5.97 3.92 -4.31
N ILE A 114 -5.81 3.36 -5.51
CA ILE A 114 -4.88 2.29 -5.84
C ILE A 114 -3.82 2.86 -6.80
N PRO A 115 -2.51 2.70 -6.53
CA PRO A 115 -1.48 3.18 -7.43
C PRO A 115 -1.34 2.28 -8.68
N LYS A 116 -0.70 2.82 -9.72
CA LYS A 116 -0.09 2.03 -10.78
C LYS A 116 1.27 1.52 -10.30
N ILE A 117 1.48 0.21 -10.38
CA ILE A 117 2.72 -0.42 -9.98
C ILE A 117 3.44 -0.94 -11.23
N LEU A 118 4.68 -0.54 -11.41
CA LEU A 118 5.55 -0.95 -12.51
C LEU A 118 6.69 -1.82 -11.98
N HIS A 119 7.29 -2.66 -12.83
CA HIS A 119 8.53 -3.34 -12.48
C HIS A 119 9.67 -2.34 -12.38
N ILE A 120 10.51 -2.45 -11.34
CA ILE A 120 11.59 -1.49 -11.12
C ILE A 120 12.64 -1.53 -12.24
N ASP A 121 13.00 -2.72 -12.72
CA ASP A 121 13.98 -2.93 -13.79
C ASP A 121 13.43 -2.69 -15.19
N GLN A 122 12.10 -2.73 -15.34
CA GLN A 122 11.39 -2.55 -16.61
C GLN A 122 10.23 -1.57 -16.41
N GLN A 123 10.55 -0.28 -16.23
CA GLN A 123 9.61 0.78 -15.84
C GLN A 123 8.48 1.08 -16.86
N LYS A 124 8.37 0.29 -17.92
CA LYS A 124 7.26 0.32 -18.88
C LYS A 124 6.38 -0.92 -18.81
N ILE A 125 6.71 -1.86 -17.94
CA ILE A 125 5.95 -3.11 -17.75
C ILE A 125 5.14 -3.01 -16.46
N ILE A 126 3.87 -3.28 -16.56
CA ILE A 126 2.93 -3.28 -15.44
C ILE A 126 3.24 -4.48 -14.51
N ASN A 127 3.44 -4.21 -13.24
CA ASN A 127 3.36 -5.22 -12.19
C ASN A 127 1.90 -5.35 -11.71
N SER A 128 1.21 -4.23 -11.45
CA SER A 128 -0.22 -4.21 -11.17
C SER A 128 -0.84 -2.85 -11.55
N LEU A 129 -2.01 -2.90 -12.18
CA LEU A 129 -2.86 -1.74 -12.44
C LEU A 129 -4.24 -1.96 -11.80
N GLY A 130 -4.24 -2.20 -10.48
CA GLY A 130 -5.40 -2.68 -9.74
C GLY A 130 -5.60 -4.18 -9.92
N VAL A 131 -6.71 -4.69 -9.38
CA VAL A 131 -7.07 -6.11 -9.38
C VAL A 131 -8.47 -6.30 -9.97
N LEU A 132 -8.58 -7.28 -10.84
CA LEU A 132 -9.86 -7.76 -11.37
C LEU A 132 -10.32 -8.96 -10.54
N ILE A 133 -11.56 -8.90 -10.04
CA ILE A 133 -12.18 -10.00 -9.31
C ILE A 133 -13.39 -10.48 -10.14
N ASN A 134 -13.41 -11.74 -10.49
CA ASN A 134 -14.55 -12.32 -11.21
C ASN A 134 -15.69 -12.72 -10.24
N TYR A 135 -16.83 -13.13 -10.78
CA TYR A 135 -18.01 -13.50 -9.97
C TYR A 135 -17.81 -14.74 -9.09
N THR A 136 -16.77 -15.54 -9.34
CA THR A 136 -16.41 -16.70 -8.48
C THR A 136 -15.46 -16.33 -7.34
N GLY A 137 -15.07 -15.05 -7.23
CA GLY A 137 -14.13 -14.57 -6.22
C GLY A 137 -12.66 -14.71 -6.59
N ILE A 138 -12.32 -15.28 -7.76
CA ILE A 138 -10.95 -15.36 -8.24
C ILE A 138 -10.47 -13.96 -8.64
N ALA A 139 -9.33 -13.56 -8.11
CA ALA A 139 -8.69 -12.27 -8.34
C ALA A 139 -7.35 -12.42 -9.05
N TYR A 140 -7.04 -11.46 -9.90
CA TYR A 140 -5.75 -11.40 -10.62
C TYR A 140 -5.35 -9.95 -10.89
N PRO A 141 -4.03 -9.64 -10.85
CA PRO A 141 -3.55 -8.30 -11.17
C PRO A 141 -3.88 -7.91 -12.60
N ASN A 142 -4.47 -6.72 -12.75
CA ASN A 142 -4.81 -6.20 -14.08
C ASN A 142 -3.55 -5.83 -14.86
N LEU A 143 -3.45 -6.29 -16.10
CA LEU A 143 -2.35 -6.05 -17.05
C LEU A 143 -0.97 -6.53 -16.58
N LEU A 144 -0.88 -7.46 -15.63
CA LEU A 144 0.40 -8.02 -15.16
C LEU A 144 1.28 -8.46 -16.35
N GLY A 145 2.53 -8.02 -16.37
CA GLY A 145 3.53 -8.36 -17.40
C GLY A 145 3.33 -7.67 -18.75
N GLN A 146 2.30 -6.84 -18.90
CA GLN A 146 2.04 -6.12 -20.14
C GLN A 146 2.70 -4.74 -20.12
N LYS A 147 2.92 -4.18 -21.32
CA LYS A 147 3.38 -2.80 -21.47
C LYS A 147 2.32 -1.82 -20.96
N ASP A 148 2.74 -0.80 -20.20
CA ASP A 148 1.84 0.26 -19.73
C ASP A 148 1.10 0.92 -20.91
N PRO A 149 -0.24 0.82 -20.96
CA PRO A 149 -1.05 1.43 -22.03
C PRO A 149 -1.14 2.96 -21.90
N GLY A 150 -0.62 3.54 -20.82
CA GLY A 150 -0.62 4.99 -20.62
C GLY A 150 -1.96 5.57 -20.16
N HIS A 151 -2.80 4.79 -19.45
CA HIS A 151 -4.03 5.31 -18.87
C HIS A 151 -3.76 6.56 -18.02
N GLN A 152 -4.57 7.58 -18.17
CA GLN A 152 -4.48 8.85 -17.45
C GLN A 152 -5.69 9.09 -16.53
N GLU A 153 -6.84 8.52 -16.87
CA GLU A 153 -8.09 8.73 -16.13
C GLU A 153 -8.32 7.62 -15.09
N PRO A 154 -8.81 7.98 -13.88
CA PRO A 154 -9.13 6.99 -12.85
C PRO A 154 -10.27 6.04 -13.25
N PHE A 155 -10.16 4.77 -12.88
CA PHE A 155 -11.17 3.75 -13.14
C PHE A 155 -11.38 2.82 -11.95
N GLU A 156 -12.52 2.12 -11.91
CA GLU A 156 -12.91 1.20 -10.82
C GLU A 156 -12.01 -0.04 -10.78
N SER A 157 -11.60 -0.44 -9.56
CA SER A 157 -10.81 -1.66 -9.35
C SER A 157 -11.02 -2.20 -7.94
N ALA A 158 -10.49 -3.39 -7.65
CA ALA A 158 -10.24 -3.87 -6.29
C ALA A 158 -8.81 -3.56 -5.88
N CYS A 159 -8.54 -3.58 -4.57
CA CYS A 159 -7.20 -3.41 -4.04
C CYS A 159 -6.36 -4.68 -4.25
N GLY A 160 -5.05 -4.52 -4.33
CA GLY A 160 -4.07 -5.59 -4.46
C GLY A 160 -2.89 -5.32 -3.51
N GLY A 161 -3.11 -5.43 -2.21
CA GLY A 161 -2.10 -5.24 -1.15
C GLY A 161 -1.69 -3.78 -0.93
N ILE A 162 -1.41 -3.04 -1.99
CA ILE A 162 -0.88 -1.66 -1.95
C ILE A 162 -1.97 -0.68 -2.36
N PHE A 163 -2.43 0.14 -1.42
CA PHE A 163 -3.47 1.14 -1.66
C PHE A 163 -3.55 2.15 -0.51
N MET A 164 -4.23 3.27 -0.75
CA MET A 164 -4.54 4.30 0.24
C MET A 164 -6.03 4.29 0.55
N LEU A 165 -6.41 4.34 1.83
CA LEU A 165 -7.80 4.46 2.30
C LEU A 165 -8.01 5.73 3.11
N LYS A 166 -9.25 6.24 3.07
CA LYS A 166 -9.75 7.16 4.09
C LYS A 166 -9.90 6.42 5.44
N ARG A 167 -9.49 7.03 6.53
CA ARG A 167 -9.67 6.44 7.88
C ARG A 167 -11.12 6.11 8.21
N GLU A 168 -12.07 6.91 7.73
CA GLU A 168 -13.49 6.68 7.95
C GLU A 168 -13.99 5.36 7.33
N VAL A 169 -13.44 4.96 6.19
CA VAL A 169 -13.72 3.65 5.58
C VAL A 169 -13.33 2.53 6.54
N PHE A 170 -12.13 2.64 7.11
CA PHE A 170 -11.62 1.67 8.06
C PHE A 170 -12.48 1.55 9.32
N LYS A 171 -12.98 2.69 9.82
CA LYS A 171 -13.92 2.71 10.95
C LYS A 171 -15.24 2.02 10.63
N THR A 172 -15.65 2.03 9.37
CA THR A 172 -16.93 1.43 8.92
C THR A 172 -16.81 -0.07 8.72
N VAL A 173 -15.71 -0.53 8.07
CA VAL A 173 -15.59 -1.92 7.63
C VAL A 173 -14.67 -2.77 8.51
N GLY A 174 -13.94 -2.16 9.44
CA GLY A 174 -12.91 -2.81 10.25
C GLY A 174 -11.59 -2.97 9.51
N GLY A 175 -10.65 -3.69 10.15
CA GLY A 175 -9.33 -3.99 9.64
C GLY A 175 -9.30 -5.13 8.62
N PHE A 176 -8.09 -5.58 8.32
CA PHE A 176 -7.87 -6.83 7.63
C PHE A 176 -8.33 -8.00 8.48
N ASP A 177 -8.84 -9.05 7.85
CA ASP A 177 -9.16 -10.31 8.53
C ASP A 177 -7.83 -11.01 8.90
N GLU A 178 -7.61 -11.23 10.21
CA GLU A 178 -6.36 -11.79 10.72
C GLU A 178 -6.24 -13.30 10.52
N ASP A 179 -7.33 -13.98 10.16
CA ASP A 179 -7.33 -15.40 9.79
C ASP A 179 -6.75 -15.60 8.38
N LEU A 180 -6.71 -14.55 7.56
CA LEU A 180 -6.08 -14.54 6.24
C LEU A 180 -4.59 -14.14 6.38
N PHE A 181 -3.71 -15.14 6.44
CA PHE A 181 -2.28 -14.91 6.66
C PHE A 181 -1.59 -14.23 5.48
N LEU A 182 -1.84 -14.72 4.26
CA LEU A 182 -1.23 -14.24 3.03
C LEU A 182 -2.14 -14.57 1.83
N TYR A 183 -2.33 -13.60 0.94
CA TYR A 183 -3.26 -13.60 -0.18
C TYR A 183 -4.73 -13.58 0.24
N HIS A 184 -5.54 -12.88 -0.53
CA HIS A 184 -6.98 -12.66 -0.38
C HIS A 184 -7.41 -11.73 0.76
N GLU A 185 -6.54 -11.33 1.69
CA GLU A 185 -6.85 -10.36 2.76
C GLU A 185 -7.22 -8.97 2.20
N ASP A 186 -6.58 -8.58 1.10
CA ASP A 186 -6.86 -7.35 0.36
C ASP A 186 -8.15 -7.44 -0.46
N HIS A 187 -8.44 -8.61 -1.00
CA HIS A 187 -9.68 -8.88 -1.73
C HIS A 187 -10.89 -8.89 -0.79
N ASP A 188 -10.80 -9.55 0.36
CA ASP A 188 -11.83 -9.53 1.40
C ASP A 188 -12.13 -8.08 1.83
N LEU A 189 -11.09 -7.32 2.16
CA LEU A 189 -11.25 -5.92 2.54
C LEU A 189 -11.88 -5.08 1.42
N SER A 190 -11.48 -5.31 0.17
CA SER A 190 -12.07 -4.64 -1.01
C SER A 190 -13.58 -4.92 -1.13
N TRP A 191 -14.00 -6.15 -0.89
CA TRP A 191 -15.41 -6.53 -0.91
C TRP A 191 -16.19 -5.85 0.21
N ARG A 192 -15.69 -5.89 1.45
CA ARG A 192 -16.34 -5.21 2.58
C ARG A 192 -16.48 -3.70 2.36
N ILE A 193 -15.46 -3.06 1.79
CA ILE A 193 -15.48 -1.65 1.41
C ILE A 193 -16.59 -1.36 0.41
N ARG A 194 -16.69 -2.17 -0.65
CA ARG A 194 -17.73 -1.99 -1.70
C ARG A 194 -19.13 -2.27 -1.17
N LEU A 195 -19.31 -3.32 -0.36
CA LEU A 195 -20.59 -3.63 0.28
C LEU A 195 -21.04 -2.51 1.23
N ALA A 196 -20.11 -1.78 1.83
CA ALA A 196 -20.40 -0.59 2.65
C ALA A 196 -20.71 0.67 1.80
N GLY A 197 -20.75 0.56 0.46
CA GLY A 197 -21.10 1.64 -0.46
C GLY A 197 -19.96 2.53 -0.93
N TRP A 198 -18.71 2.21 -0.57
CA TRP A 198 -17.55 2.96 -1.01
C TRP A 198 -17.03 2.48 -2.36
N ARG A 199 -16.46 3.42 -3.13
CA ARG A 199 -15.80 3.13 -4.41
C ARG A 199 -14.30 2.99 -4.20
N LEU A 200 -13.69 2.08 -4.95
CA LEU A 200 -12.25 1.86 -5.03
C LEU A 200 -11.80 2.15 -6.46
N LYS A 201 -10.81 3.04 -6.61
CA LYS A 201 -10.34 3.46 -7.94
C LYS A 201 -8.83 3.42 -8.06
N VAL A 202 -8.36 3.05 -9.25
CA VAL A 202 -6.97 3.23 -9.65
C VAL A 202 -6.72 4.72 -9.93
N ALA A 203 -5.60 5.24 -9.44
CA ALA A 203 -5.01 6.53 -9.77
C ALA A 203 -3.82 6.31 -10.74
N PRO A 204 -4.00 6.34 -12.07
CA PRO A 204 -2.94 5.95 -13.00
C PRO A 204 -1.70 6.86 -12.99
N LYS A 205 -1.84 8.08 -12.43
CA LYS A 205 -0.74 9.06 -12.25
C LYS A 205 0.06 8.82 -10.97
N ALA A 206 -0.48 8.04 -10.02
CA ALA A 206 0.21 7.61 -8.82
C ALA A 206 1.08 6.40 -9.16
N ILE A 207 2.38 6.60 -9.34
CA ILE A 207 3.28 5.56 -9.83
C ILE A 207 4.16 5.05 -8.70
N MET A 208 4.25 3.73 -8.56
CA MET A 208 5.21 3.02 -7.73
C MET A 208 5.99 2.01 -8.57
N TYR A 209 7.16 1.64 -8.09
CA TYR A 209 8.01 0.60 -8.67
C TYR A 209 8.20 -0.51 -7.66
N HIS A 210 8.16 -1.76 -8.11
CA HIS A 210 8.26 -2.96 -7.27
C HIS A 210 9.51 -3.74 -7.62
N HIS A 211 10.30 -4.11 -6.62
CA HIS A 211 11.46 -4.98 -6.74
C HIS A 211 11.10 -6.47 -6.94
N TYR A 212 9.89 -6.72 -7.43
CA TYR A 212 9.38 -8.08 -7.57
C TYR A 212 10.14 -8.84 -8.66
N SER A 213 10.84 -9.90 -8.29
CA SER A 213 11.39 -10.89 -9.22
C SER A 213 10.55 -12.16 -9.12
N PHE A 214 9.95 -12.57 -10.23
CA PHE A 214 9.47 -13.95 -10.35
C PHE A 214 10.71 -14.85 -10.42
N ASN A 215 11.09 -15.51 -9.33
CA ASN A 215 12.02 -16.63 -9.31
C ASN A 215 11.25 -17.94 -9.35
#